data_9527977cfc4e86dd012065d4b0e0c095
#
_entry.id   9527977cfc4e86dd012065d4b0e0c095
#
_cell.length_a   1.000
_cell.length_b   1.000
_cell.length_c   1.000
_cell.angle_alpha   90.00
_cell.angle_beta   90.00
_cell.angle_gamma   90.00
#
_symmetry.space_group_name_H-M   'P 1'
#
loop_
_entity.id
_entity.type
_entity.pdbx_description
1 polymer ?
#
loop_
_entity_poly.entity_id
_entity_poly.type
_entity_poly.pdbx_seq_one_letter_code
_entity_poly.pdbx_strand_id
1 'polypeptide(L)'
;MAAKEGDVESRCQMKHLLLTTIAAVLVVGCGESQQSAPAPETKPVEPVAKAQPAESVTEAAQPEPPLVKLEAPDISIQDAIEEGDIQAVMQHLAAGTDVNAKDERGGTALYSAVIGGYKEIIKMLINKGADVGVKNKAGFTPLHEGAYSGRKEIVELLIASGADVNAMKIDGMTPLDMATFGNHNEITNLLRKHGGKTKKELKSEGK
;
A
#
# COMPACT_ATOMS: atom_id res chain seq x y z
N MET A 1 -38.28 29.53 20.94
CA MET A 1 -38.37 28.21 20.28
C MET A 1 -36.99 27.63 20.28
N ALA A 2 -36.70 26.77 21.30
CA ALA A 2 -35.51 26.03 21.44
C ALA A 2 -35.77 24.58 20.97
N ALA A 3 -34.86 24.00 20.25
CA ALA A 3 -34.55 22.57 20.21
C ALA A 3 -33.95 22.18 18.86
N LYS A 4 -32.68 21.86 18.84
CA LYS A 4 -32.11 20.54 18.50
C LYS A 4 -30.59 20.63 18.31
N GLU A 5 -29.90 20.76 19.40
CA GLU A 5 -28.51 20.36 19.52
C GLU A 5 -28.52 19.09 20.39
N GLY A 6 -28.20 17.93 19.82
CA GLY A 6 -28.15 16.74 20.64
C GLY A 6 -28.15 15.41 19.87
N ASP A 7 -27.41 15.26 18.78
CA ASP A 7 -27.34 13.92 18.13
C ASP A 7 -26.00 13.60 17.44
N VAL A 8 -24.96 14.37 17.64
CA VAL A 8 -23.65 14.11 16.99
C VAL A 8 -22.63 13.49 17.94
N GLU A 9 -22.83 13.64 19.27
CA GLU A 9 -21.86 13.09 20.25
C GLU A 9 -22.03 11.60 20.59
N SER A 10 -23.21 11.02 20.30
CA SER A 10 -23.49 9.62 20.67
C SER A 10 -22.86 8.57 19.75
N ARG A 11 -22.36 8.95 18.57
CA ARG A 11 -21.75 8.00 17.63
C ARG A 11 -20.23 7.83 17.78
N CYS A 12 -19.57 8.71 18.50
CA CYS A 12 -18.12 8.66 18.70
C CYS A 12 -17.70 7.84 19.92
N GLN A 13 -18.60 7.60 20.88
CA GLN A 13 -18.26 6.91 22.14
C GLN A 13 -18.44 5.38 22.14
N MET A 14 -19.01 4.80 21.09
CA MET A 14 -19.30 3.35 21.08
C MET A 14 -18.20 2.49 20.43
N LYS A 15 -17.09 3.07 19.99
CA LYS A 15 -15.97 2.32 19.40
C LYS A 15 -14.75 2.13 20.30
N HIS A 16 -14.77 2.65 21.55
CA HIS A 16 -13.62 2.56 22.48
C HIS A 16 -13.78 1.55 23.64
N LEU A 17 -14.82 0.70 23.65
CA LEU A 17 -15.08 -0.17 24.81
C LEU A 17 -14.94 -1.68 24.54
N LEU A 18 -14.04 -2.10 23.67
CA LEU A 18 -13.86 -3.55 23.41
C LEU A 18 -12.39 -3.97 23.20
N LEU A 19 -11.47 -3.41 23.98
CA LEU A 19 -10.08 -3.89 23.94
C LEU A 19 -9.35 -3.64 25.29
N THR A 20 -9.92 -4.17 26.37
CA THR A 20 -9.15 -4.38 27.60
C THR A 20 -9.69 -5.63 28.31
N THR A 21 -9.13 -6.76 28.03
CA THR A 21 -8.90 -7.87 28.95
C THR A 21 -8.16 -8.96 28.19
N ILE A 22 -6.90 -9.15 28.43
CA ILE A 22 -6.25 -10.40 28.83
C ILE A 22 -4.81 -10.01 29.19
N ALA A 23 -4.60 -9.88 30.47
CA ALA A 23 -3.27 -9.79 31.06
C ALA A 23 -2.91 -11.16 31.66
N ALA A 24 -1.63 -11.45 31.58
CA ALA A 24 -0.84 -12.26 32.48
C ALA A 24 -1.09 -13.78 32.58
N VAL A 25 -0.10 -14.56 32.15
CA VAL A 25 0.47 -15.65 32.94
C VAL A 25 1.98 -15.64 32.80
N LEU A 26 2.61 -15.33 33.92
CA LEU A 26 4.01 -15.63 34.25
C LEU A 26 4.16 -17.15 34.46
N VAL A 27 5.22 -17.76 33.92
CA VAL A 27 5.92 -18.86 34.59
C VAL A 27 7.40 -18.81 34.27
N VAL A 28 8.14 -18.64 35.34
CA VAL A 28 9.54 -18.82 35.61
C VAL A 28 10.00 -20.26 35.35
N GLY A 29 11.20 -20.45 34.82
CA GLY A 29 11.85 -21.75 34.76
C GLY A 29 13.32 -21.62 34.32
N CYS A 30 14.21 -21.51 35.28
CA CYS A 30 15.67 -21.65 35.17
C CYS A 30 16.09 -23.06 34.76
N GLY A 31 17.24 -23.17 34.08
CA GLY A 31 17.95 -24.43 33.91
C GLY A 31 19.16 -24.31 32.99
N GLU A 32 20.34 -24.07 33.59
CA GLU A 32 21.69 -24.16 32.99
C GLU A 32 22.06 -25.59 32.60
N SER A 33 22.92 -25.72 31.64
CA SER A 33 24.27 -26.37 31.59
C SER A 33 24.54 -27.00 30.24
N GLN A 34 25.51 -26.50 29.51
CA GLN A 34 26.89 -26.92 29.29
C GLN A 34 27.09 -28.33 28.67
N GLN A 35 27.83 -28.31 27.60
CA GLN A 35 29.01 -29.13 27.22
C GLN A 35 28.93 -29.87 25.87
N SER A 36 29.74 -29.34 24.96
CA SER A 36 30.90 -29.93 24.28
C SER A 36 30.68 -30.95 23.16
N ALA A 37 31.31 -30.63 22.04
CA ALA A 37 31.65 -31.46 20.88
C ALA A 37 32.58 -32.64 21.27
N PRO A 38 32.91 -33.63 20.38
CA PRO A 38 33.52 -33.42 19.08
C PRO A 38 33.07 -34.42 17.98
N ALA A 39 33.51 -34.11 16.74
CA ALA A 39 33.54 -35.02 15.60
C ALA A 39 34.61 -36.13 15.76
N PRO A 40 34.53 -37.25 14.99
CA PRO A 40 35.46 -37.38 13.87
C PRO A 40 34.94 -38.13 12.63
N GLU A 41 35.42 -37.70 11.47
CA GLU A 41 36.14 -38.44 10.39
C GLU A 41 35.69 -39.90 10.05
N THR A 42 35.56 -40.36 8.85
CA THR A 42 36.36 -40.41 7.62
C THR A 42 35.63 -41.19 6.52
N LYS A 43 35.65 -40.70 5.31
CA LYS A 43 35.98 -41.27 3.98
C LYS A 43 35.67 -42.75 3.59
N PRO A 44 35.87 -43.11 2.32
CA PRO A 44 34.93 -43.12 1.18
C PRO A 44 34.86 -44.52 0.53
N VAL A 45 33.87 -44.77 -0.30
CA VAL A 45 33.99 -45.79 -1.37
C VAL A 45 33.01 -45.50 -2.51
N GLU A 46 33.57 -45.17 -3.66
CA GLU A 46 33.04 -45.44 -4.99
C GLU A 46 33.41 -46.89 -5.42
N PRO A 47 33.05 -47.38 -6.60
CA PRO A 47 31.94 -47.15 -7.53
C PRO A 47 31.17 -48.45 -7.86
N VAL A 48 30.13 -48.41 -8.68
CA VAL A 48 29.96 -49.28 -9.87
C VAL A 48 28.74 -48.89 -10.67
N ALA A 49 29.00 -48.67 -11.93
CA ALA A 49 28.05 -48.42 -13.01
C ALA A 49 27.09 -49.58 -13.24
N LYS A 50 25.86 -49.24 -13.67
CA LYS A 50 25.20 -49.90 -14.81
C LYS A 50 24.11 -49.01 -15.38
N ALA A 51 24.34 -48.68 -16.62
CA ALA A 51 23.36 -48.05 -17.51
C ALA A 51 22.27 -49.05 -17.90
N GLN A 52 21.02 -48.54 -18.10
CA GLN A 52 20.08 -48.90 -19.17
C GLN A 52 18.68 -48.40 -18.83
N PRO A 53 17.74 -48.26 -19.81
CA PRO A 53 17.70 -47.25 -20.85
C PRO A 53 16.46 -46.36 -20.72
N ALA A 54 16.42 -45.31 -21.53
CA ALA A 54 15.33 -44.37 -21.66
C ALA A 54 14.00 -45.06 -21.95
N GLU A 55 13.02 -44.90 -21.06
CA GLU A 55 11.61 -44.92 -21.42
C GLU A 55 11.11 -43.49 -21.51
N SER A 56 10.78 -43.15 -22.72
CA SER A 56 10.09 -41.91 -23.09
C SER A 56 8.74 -41.88 -22.41
N VAL A 57 8.62 -41.22 -21.27
CA VAL A 57 7.34 -40.82 -20.73
C VAL A 57 6.94 -39.60 -21.53
N THR A 58 6.07 -39.82 -22.49
CA THR A 58 5.25 -38.78 -23.08
C THR A 58 4.54 -38.07 -21.94
N GLU A 59 5.07 -36.91 -21.60
CA GLU A 59 4.40 -35.95 -20.72
C GLU A 59 3.07 -35.58 -21.40
N ALA A 60 2.02 -36.27 -20.96
CA ALA A 60 0.66 -35.90 -21.34
C ALA A 60 0.48 -34.45 -20.85
N ALA A 61 0.40 -33.56 -21.81
CA ALA A 61 -0.01 -32.18 -21.58
C ALA A 61 -1.29 -32.23 -20.73
N GLN A 62 -1.16 -31.93 -19.45
CA GLN A 62 -2.31 -31.65 -18.61
C GLN A 62 -3.01 -30.45 -19.28
N PRO A 63 -4.32 -30.55 -19.59
CA PRO A 63 -5.03 -29.38 -20.08
C PRO A 63 -4.90 -28.31 -18.98
N GLU A 64 -4.34 -27.18 -19.38
CA GLU A 64 -4.32 -25.98 -18.52
C GLU A 64 -5.77 -25.81 -18.01
N PRO A 65 -5.97 -25.57 -16.69
CA PRO A 65 -7.31 -25.35 -16.19
C PRO A 65 -7.89 -24.17 -17.00
N PRO A 66 -9.17 -24.25 -17.39
CA PRO A 66 -9.79 -23.17 -18.14
C PRO A 66 -9.55 -21.88 -17.39
N LEU A 67 -9.02 -20.86 -18.11
CA LEU A 67 -8.92 -19.50 -17.61
C LEU A 67 -10.34 -19.11 -17.18
N VAL A 68 -10.62 -19.28 -15.89
CA VAL A 68 -11.86 -18.77 -15.29
C VAL A 68 -11.69 -17.26 -15.44
N LYS A 69 -12.42 -16.69 -16.39
CA LYS A 69 -12.53 -15.25 -16.53
C LYS A 69 -13.15 -14.77 -15.22
N LEU A 70 -12.31 -14.31 -14.32
CA LEU A 70 -12.79 -13.70 -13.06
C LEU A 70 -13.61 -12.48 -13.49
N GLU A 71 -14.92 -12.56 -13.31
CA GLU A 71 -15.79 -11.41 -13.52
C GLU A 71 -15.49 -10.41 -12.41
N ALA A 72 -15.45 -9.13 -12.79
CA ALA A 72 -15.31 -8.06 -11.81
C ALA A 72 -16.50 -8.08 -10.85
N PRO A 73 -16.34 -7.71 -9.57
CA PRO A 73 -17.46 -7.55 -8.65
C PRO A 73 -18.52 -6.58 -9.18
N ASP A 74 -19.76 -6.71 -8.71
CA ASP A 74 -20.87 -5.81 -9.10
C ASP A 74 -20.67 -4.36 -8.60
N ILE A 75 -19.82 -4.15 -7.59
CA ILE A 75 -19.45 -2.83 -7.08
C ILE A 75 -18.29 -2.24 -7.90
N SER A 76 -18.18 -0.92 -7.97
CA SER A 76 -17.04 -0.29 -8.65
C SER A 76 -15.73 -0.49 -7.86
N ILE A 77 -14.58 -0.42 -8.56
CA ILE A 77 -13.28 -0.48 -7.88
C ILE A 77 -13.10 0.67 -6.87
N GLN A 78 -13.71 1.84 -7.12
CA GLN A 78 -13.69 2.97 -6.21
C GLN A 78 -14.47 2.67 -4.93
N ASP A 79 -15.68 2.11 -5.04
CA ASP A 79 -16.50 1.72 -3.88
C ASP A 79 -15.78 0.65 -3.06
N ALA A 80 -15.21 -0.35 -3.72
CA ALA A 80 -14.40 -1.39 -3.05
C ALA A 80 -13.22 -0.79 -2.27
N ILE A 81 -12.58 0.26 -2.79
CA ILE A 81 -11.49 0.97 -2.10
C ILE A 81 -12.02 1.80 -0.95
N GLU A 82 -13.14 2.51 -1.11
CA GLU A 82 -13.73 3.32 -0.04
C GLU A 82 -14.16 2.46 1.16
N GLU A 83 -14.63 1.24 0.90
CA GLU A 83 -14.94 0.24 1.92
C GLU A 83 -13.70 -0.45 2.48
N GLY A 84 -12.54 -0.32 1.82
CA GLY A 84 -11.30 -1.01 2.18
C GLY A 84 -11.35 -2.52 1.89
N ASP A 85 -12.22 -2.95 0.98
CA ASP A 85 -12.35 -4.35 0.58
C ASP A 85 -11.22 -4.77 -0.36
N ILE A 86 -10.15 -5.29 0.23
CA ILE A 86 -8.98 -5.77 -0.49
C ILE A 86 -9.34 -6.90 -1.46
N GLN A 87 -10.30 -7.77 -1.11
CA GLN A 87 -10.69 -8.90 -1.95
C GLN A 87 -11.39 -8.44 -3.22
N ALA A 88 -12.34 -7.52 -3.11
CA ALA A 88 -13.01 -6.93 -4.26
C ALA A 88 -12.03 -6.17 -5.15
N VAL A 89 -11.09 -5.40 -4.57
CA VAL A 89 -10.03 -4.73 -5.32
C VAL A 89 -9.16 -5.73 -6.08
N MET A 90 -8.77 -6.84 -5.45
CA MET A 90 -7.99 -7.90 -6.12
C MET A 90 -8.75 -8.52 -7.29
N GLN A 91 -10.05 -8.76 -7.15
CA GLN A 91 -10.90 -9.29 -8.22
C GLN A 91 -10.99 -8.33 -9.40
N HIS A 92 -11.19 -7.03 -9.15
CA HIS A 92 -11.16 -6.00 -10.19
C HIS A 92 -9.83 -5.98 -10.94
N LEU A 93 -8.70 -6.02 -10.21
CA LEU A 93 -7.37 -6.02 -10.79
C LEU A 93 -7.06 -7.32 -11.57
N ALA A 94 -7.63 -8.45 -11.16
CA ALA A 94 -7.53 -9.73 -11.86
C ALA A 94 -8.43 -9.78 -13.12
N ALA A 95 -9.60 -9.14 -13.07
CA ALA A 95 -10.51 -8.99 -14.22
C ALA A 95 -10.00 -8.00 -15.26
N GLY A 96 -8.90 -7.26 -14.99
CA GLY A 96 -8.31 -6.29 -15.92
C GLY A 96 -9.01 -4.94 -15.93
N THR A 97 -9.66 -4.57 -14.84
CA THR A 97 -10.23 -3.23 -14.68
C THR A 97 -9.15 -2.16 -14.86
N ASP A 98 -9.48 -1.09 -15.60
CA ASP A 98 -8.54 0.02 -15.82
C ASP A 98 -8.25 0.73 -14.49
N VAL A 99 -7.04 0.52 -13.99
CA VAL A 99 -6.56 1.09 -12.70
C VAL A 99 -6.43 2.62 -12.74
N ASN A 100 -6.37 3.21 -13.95
CA ASN A 100 -6.25 4.66 -14.17
C ASN A 100 -7.58 5.32 -14.55
N ALA A 101 -8.69 4.58 -14.53
CA ALA A 101 -10.01 5.14 -14.74
C ALA A 101 -10.27 6.26 -13.72
N LYS A 102 -10.80 7.37 -14.21
CA LYS A 102 -11.10 8.56 -13.40
C LYS A 102 -12.58 8.59 -13.02
N ASP A 103 -12.84 8.93 -11.78
CA ASP A 103 -14.17 9.23 -11.27
C ASP A 103 -14.68 10.62 -11.77
N GLU A 104 -15.87 11.00 -11.36
CA GLU A 104 -16.47 12.29 -11.70
C GLU A 104 -15.67 13.49 -11.21
N ARG A 105 -14.84 13.32 -10.16
CA ARG A 105 -13.95 14.34 -9.58
C ARG A 105 -12.58 14.35 -10.23
N GLY A 106 -12.31 13.42 -11.16
CA GLY A 106 -11.03 13.20 -11.81
C GLY A 106 -10.04 12.46 -10.93
N GLY A 107 -10.50 11.88 -9.82
CA GLY A 107 -9.72 10.98 -8.96
C GLY A 107 -9.57 9.61 -9.60
N THR A 108 -8.49 8.91 -9.26
CA THR A 108 -8.25 7.52 -9.64
C THR A 108 -8.38 6.60 -8.43
N ALA A 109 -8.46 5.30 -8.67
CA ALA A 109 -8.39 4.28 -7.61
C ALA A 109 -7.22 4.52 -6.64
N LEU A 110 -6.04 4.89 -7.17
CA LEU A 110 -4.88 5.21 -6.35
C LEU A 110 -5.11 6.44 -5.44
N TYR A 111 -5.77 7.48 -5.96
CA TYR A 111 -6.08 8.68 -5.18
C TYR A 111 -7.03 8.36 -4.02
N SER A 112 -8.09 7.58 -4.26
CA SER A 112 -9.03 7.12 -3.23
C SER A 112 -8.34 6.25 -2.17
N ALA A 113 -7.46 5.33 -2.60
CA ALA A 113 -6.69 4.48 -1.68
C ALA A 113 -5.75 5.31 -0.77
N VAL A 114 -5.19 6.41 -1.28
CA VAL A 114 -4.37 7.34 -0.47
C VAL A 114 -5.25 8.08 0.53
N ILE A 115 -6.46 8.55 0.17
CA ILE A 115 -7.41 9.16 1.11
C ILE A 115 -7.77 8.16 2.23
N GLY A 116 -8.07 6.91 1.89
CA GLY A 116 -8.38 5.85 2.86
C GLY A 116 -7.18 5.42 3.71
N GLY A 117 -5.95 5.62 3.22
CA GLY A 117 -4.73 5.19 3.88
C GLY A 117 -4.42 3.71 3.74
N TYR A 118 -4.96 3.08 2.73
CA TYR A 118 -4.86 1.65 2.49
C TYR A 118 -3.54 1.29 1.79
N LYS A 119 -2.47 1.20 2.56
CA LYS A 119 -1.10 0.98 2.05
C LYS A 119 -0.98 -0.26 1.17
N GLU A 120 -1.64 -1.34 1.53
CA GLU A 120 -1.64 -2.59 0.77
C GLU A 120 -2.32 -2.44 -0.59
N ILE A 121 -3.48 -1.76 -0.62
CA ILE A 121 -4.20 -1.45 -1.87
C ILE A 121 -3.34 -0.54 -2.75
N ILE A 122 -2.69 0.49 -2.17
CA ILE A 122 -1.79 1.39 -2.90
C ILE A 122 -0.68 0.60 -3.59
N LYS A 123 -0.02 -0.34 -2.88
CA LYS A 123 1.02 -1.19 -3.47
C LYS A 123 0.49 -2.04 -4.61
N MET A 124 -0.70 -2.63 -4.46
CA MET A 124 -1.31 -3.44 -5.51
C MET A 124 -1.62 -2.61 -6.75
N LEU A 125 -2.20 -1.42 -6.58
CA LEU A 125 -2.52 -0.51 -7.68
C LEU A 125 -1.25 -0.08 -8.42
N ILE A 126 -0.19 0.32 -7.71
CA ILE A 126 1.10 0.70 -8.31
C ILE A 126 1.71 -0.47 -9.08
N ASN A 127 1.71 -1.68 -8.52
CA ASN A 127 2.21 -2.89 -9.20
C ASN A 127 1.40 -3.24 -10.46
N LYS A 128 0.15 -2.81 -10.54
CA LYS A 128 -0.73 -2.97 -11.71
C LYS A 128 -0.65 -1.77 -12.68
N GLY A 129 0.30 -0.85 -12.48
CA GLY A 129 0.55 0.25 -13.39
C GLY A 129 -0.31 1.50 -13.12
N ALA A 130 -0.77 1.68 -11.87
CA ALA A 130 -1.41 2.94 -11.51
C ALA A 130 -0.43 4.11 -11.64
N ASP A 131 -0.86 5.17 -12.34
CA ASP A 131 -0.08 6.40 -12.50
C ASP A 131 -0.11 7.21 -11.20
N VAL A 132 1.06 7.33 -10.58
CA VAL A 132 1.26 8.06 -9.31
C VAL A 132 1.18 9.58 -9.47
N GLY A 133 1.26 10.08 -10.70
CA GLY A 133 1.26 11.51 -11.04
C GLY A 133 -0.10 12.07 -11.45
N VAL A 134 -1.14 11.25 -11.52
CA VAL A 134 -2.47 11.69 -11.96
C VAL A 134 -2.99 12.82 -11.09
N LYS A 135 -3.48 13.87 -11.74
CA LYS A 135 -4.12 15.01 -11.10
C LYS A 135 -5.63 14.89 -11.18
N ASN A 136 -6.31 15.15 -10.07
CA ASN A 136 -7.76 15.34 -10.05
C ASN A 136 -8.14 16.72 -10.65
N LYS A 137 -9.44 17.05 -10.71
CA LYS A 137 -9.93 18.31 -11.26
C LYS A 137 -9.40 19.57 -10.53
N ALA A 138 -8.98 19.46 -9.28
CA ALA A 138 -8.38 20.56 -8.51
C ALA A 138 -6.84 20.58 -8.61
N GLY A 139 -6.25 19.67 -9.40
CA GLY A 139 -4.82 19.56 -9.60
C GLY A 139 -4.08 18.78 -8.51
N PHE A 140 -4.77 18.18 -7.54
CA PHE A 140 -4.15 17.35 -6.52
C PHE A 140 -3.63 16.05 -7.12
N THR A 141 -2.40 15.68 -6.76
CA THR A 141 -1.86 14.34 -6.97
C THR A 141 -2.04 13.50 -5.69
N PRO A 142 -1.90 12.16 -5.77
CA PRO A 142 -1.85 11.32 -4.58
C PRO A 142 -0.82 11.79 -3.54
N LEU A 143 0.32 12.34 -4.00
CA LEU A 143 1.37 12.85 -3.10
C LEU A 143 0.93 14.10 -2.32
N HIS A 144 0.14 14.99 -2.93
CA HIS A 144 -0.45 16.12 -2.20
C HIS A 144 -1.35 15.65 -1.06
N GLU A 145 -2.19 14.65 -1.34
CA GLU A 145 -3.12 14.10 -0.36
C GLU A 145 -2.40 13.38 0.77
N GLY A 146 -1.44 12.51 0.45
CA GLY A 146 -0.62 11.84 1.45
C GLY A 146 0.14 12.81 2.36
N ALA A 147 0.65 13.90 1.78
CA ALA A 147 1.36 14.96 2.50
C ALA A 147 0.44 15.76 3.42
N TYR A 148 -0.77 16.08 2.96
CA TYR A 148 -1.78 16.79 3.74
C TYR A 148 -2.34 15.94 4.90
N SER A 149 -2.58 14.66 4.63
CA SER A 149 -3.16 13.71 5.62
C SER A 149 -2.15 13.15 6.62
N GLY A 150 -0.88 13.54 6.55
CA GLY A 150 0.14 13.11 7.51
C GLY A 150 0.59 11.65 7.37
N ARG A 151 0.39 11.03 6.20
CA ARG A 151 0.62 9.60 5.96
C ARG A 151 2.04 9.33 5.47
N LYS A 152 3.01 9.37 6.37
CA LYS A 152 4.44 9.31 6.05
C LYS A 152 4.81 8.09 5.19
N GLU A 153 4.39 6.88 5.58
CA GLU A 153 4.74 5.66 4.86
C GLU A 153 4.16 5.61 3.44
N ILE A 154 2.99 6.25 3.24
CA ILE A 154 2.39 6.39 1.92
C ILE A 154 3.16 7.41 1.09
N VAL A 155 3.57 8.53 1.69
CA VAL A 155 4.41 9.53 1.02
C VAL A 155 5.75 8.92 0.58
N GLU A 156 6.40 8.13 1.45
CA GLU A 156 7.63 7.39 1.11
C GLU A 156 7.40 6.43 -0.07
N LEU A 157 6.31 5.69 -0.05
CA LEU A 157 5.96 4.76 -1.12
C LEU A 157 5.71 5.48 -2.45
N LEU A 158 4.96 6.58 -2.44
CA LEU A 158 4.67 7.37 -3.64
C LEU A 158 5.93 7.98 -4.24
N ILE A 159 6.82 8.54 -3.40
CA ILE A 159 8.11 9.08 -3.86
C ILE A 159 8.99 7.97 -4.46
N ALA A 160 9.09 6.81 -3.80
CA ALA A 160 9.83 5.66 -4.30
C ALA A 160 9.26 5.13 -5.63
N SER A 161 7.97 5.35 -5.88
CA SER A 161 7.28 4.97 -7.12
C SER A 161 7.34 6.07 -8.21
N GLY A 162 8.12 7.14 -8.00
CA GLY A 162 8.36 8.17 -9.00
C GLY A 162 7.40 9.35 -8.97
N ALA A 163 6.66 9.56 -7.88
CA ALA A 163 5.83 10.76 -7.75
C ALA A 163 6.67 12.05 -7.78
N ASP A 164 6.22 13.04 -8.55
CA ASP A 164 6.88 14.36 -8.62
C ASP A 164 6.67 15.12 -7.29
N VAL A 165 7.75 15.28 -6.54
CA VAL A 165 7.77 15.99 -5.25
C VAL A 165 7.48 17.47 -5.36
N ASN A 166 7.58 18.04 -6.58
CA ASN A 166 7.34 19.44 -6.89
C ASN A 166 6.10 19.66 -7.75
N ALA A 167 5.24 18.63 -7.87
CA ALA A 167 3.97 18.79 -8.57
C ALA A 167 3.19 19.97 -7.98
N MET A 168 2.60 20.78 -8.86
CA MET A 168 1.77 21.91 -8.44
C MET A 168 0.30 21.63 -8.73
N LYS A 169 -0.57 21.92 -7.76
CA LYS A 169 -2.01 21.97 -7.97
C LYS A 169 -2.44 23.30 -8.62
N ILE A 170 -3.73 23.49 -8.91
CA ILE A 170 -4.22 24.66 -9.67
C ILE A 170 -3.81 26.00 -9.02
N ASP A 171 -3.84 26.10 -7.70
CA ASP A 171 -3.43 27.31 -6.98
C ASP A 171 -1.91 27.44 -6.80
N GLY A 172 -1.14 26.49 -7.35
CA GLY A 172 0.31 26.45 -7.34
C GLY A 172 0.92 25.89 -6.06
N MET A 173 0.13 25.38 -5.10
CA MET A 173 0.70 24.73 -3.90
C MET A 173 1.31 23.39 -4.26
N THR A 174 2.39 23.04 -3.57
CA THR A 174 3.14 21.79 -3.71
C THR A 174 2.83 20.81 -2.58
N PRO A 175 3.23 19.52 -2.68
CA PRO A 175 3.12 18.59 -1.57
C PRO A 175 3.81 19.08 -0.29
N LEU A 176 4.91 19.82 -0.43
CA LEU A 176 5.62 20.43 0.71
C LEU A 176 4.78 21.52 1.40
N ASP A 177 4.08 22.36 0.62
CA ASP A 177 3.16 23.34 1.17
C ASP A 177 2.01 22.63 1.92
N MET A 178 1.50 21.53 1.38
CA MET A 178 0.44 20.72 1.99
C MET A 178 0.87 20.09 3.32
N ALA A 179 2.09 19.51 3.36
CA ALA A 179 2.65 18.95 4.59
C ALA A 179 2.86 20.04 5.66
N THR A 180 3.31 21.22 5.25
CA THR A 180 3.51 22.36 6.14
C THR A 180 2.17 22.87 6.68
N PHE A 181 1.16 22.97 5.82
CA PHE A 181 -0.20 23.36 6.22
C PHE A 181 -0.81 22.39 7.22
N GLY A 182 -0.58 21.08 7.04
CA GLY A 182 -1.01 20.01 7.97
C GLY A 182 -0.14 19.89 9.24
N ASN A 183 0.91 20.71 9.39
CA ASN A 183 1.91 20.62 10.49
C ASN A 183 2.62 19.25 10.57
N HIS A 184 2.80 18.57 9.45
CA HIS A 184 3.45 17.26 9.36
C HIS A 184 4.97 17.41 9.16
N ASN A 185 5.70 17.72 10.26
CA ASN A 185 7.13 18.02 10.21
C ASN A 185 7.99 16.90 9.64
N GLU A 186 7.65 15.63 9.93
CA GLU A 186 8.39 14.48 9.40
C GLU A 186 8.27 14.39 7.87
N ILE A 187 7.06 14.61 7.34
CA ILE A 187 6.81 14.61 5.90
C ILE A 187 7.46 15.83 5.24
N THR A 188 7.41 16.99 5.90
CA THR A 188 8.13 18.21 5.44
C THR A 188 9.62 17.92 5.27
N ASN A 189 10.25 17.29 6.27
CA ASN A 189 11.66 16.92 6.21
C ASN A 189 11.93 15.86 5.14
N LEU A 190 11.04 14.87 5.01
CA LEU A 190 11.14 13.84 3.99
C LEU A 190 11.09 14.44 2.58
N LEU A 191 10.09 15.28 2.30
CA LEU A 191 9.96 15.95 1.01
C LEU A 191 11.17 16.84 0.70
N ARG A 192 11.66 17.58 1.70
CA ARG A 192 12.90 18.38 1.55
C ARG A 192 14.11 17.54 1.18
N LYS A 193 14.28 16.38 1.82
CA LYS A 193 15.35 15.42 1.51
C LYS A 193 15.30 14.95 0.05
N HIS A 194 14.11 14.86 -0.52
CA HIS A 194 13.89 14.47 -1.92
C HIS A 194 13.80 15.67 -2.89
N GLY A 195 14.22 16.86 -2.47
CA GLY A 195 14.25 18.05 -3.32
C GLY A 195 12.91 18.79 -3.44
N GLY A 196 11.99 18.51 -2.52
CA GLY A 196 10.70 19.19 -2.44
C GLY A 196 10.88 20.68 -2.11
N LYS A 197 10.15 21.53 -2.84
CA LYS A 197 10.15 22.98 -2.73
C LYS A 197 8.75 23.49 -2.48
N THR A 198 8.67 24.62 -1.80
CA THR A 198 7.40 25.34 -1.65
C THR A 198 7.04 26.10 -2.93
N LYS A 199 5.77 26.46 -3.09
CA LYS A 199 5.29 27.35 -4.15
C LYS A 199 6.13 28.64 -4.24
N LYS A 200 6.52 29.21 -3.09
CA LYS A 200 7.29 30.44 -3.04
C LYS A 200 8.69 30.25 -3.63
N GLU A 201 9.34 29.15 -3.31
CA GLU A 201 10.68 28.81 -3.80
C GLU A 201 10.66 28.53 -5.30
N LEU A 202 9.69 27.75 -5.80
CA LEU A 202 9.55 27.48 -7.24
C LEU A 202 9.32 28.77 -8.05
N LYS A 203 8.49 29.70 -7.53
CA LYS A 203 8.29 31.01 -8.18
C LYS A 203 9.55 31.85 -8.22
N SER A 204 10.39 31.78 -7.19
CA SER A 204 11.67 32.54 -7.18
C SER A 204 12.69 31.99 -8.16
N GLU A 205 12.54 30.72 -8.59
CA GLU A 205 13.40 30.04 -9.57
C GLU A 205 12.86 30.17 -11.01
N GLY A 206 11.76 30.90 -11.23
CA GLY A 206 11.20 31.16 -12.56
C GLY A 206 10.37 30.01 -13.14
N LYS A 207 9.81 29.19 -12.29
CA LYS A 207 8.89 28.10 -12.66
C LYS A 207 7.46 28.42 -12.28
#